data_10fa220f072742f8d511441935c82b91
#
_entry.id   10fa220f072742f8d511441935c82b91
#
_cell.length_a   1.000
_cell.length_b   1.000
_cell.length_c   1.000
_cell.angle_alpha   90.00
_cell.angle_beta   90.00
_cell.angle_gamma   90.00
#
_symmetry.space_group_name_H-M   'P 1'
#
loop_
_entity.id
_entity.type
_entity.pdbx_description
1 polymer ?
#
loop_
_entity_poly.entity_id
_entity_poly.type
_entity_poly.pdbx_seq_one_letter_code
_entity_poly.pdbx_strand_id
1 'polypeptide(L)'
;MVPAILVGWVVGNALGALAAFKGGWVDHGAFLGSLFFSSIPPFALAIILLFVVGVKMGILPVGGAYSFGLSPELSLTFFGDAITYFWLPFWSIVLVFIGGQAIGMRSMAIYELGSDYVNYNRGLGVRDGTTVRYIFRNAMLPQITGLALSIAGIIGGALVTELVFSYPGLGTLLFNAISQNDYPVIQAITLLITIAVLATNFAVDILTGFIDPRIKASQSGER
;
A
#
# COMPACT_ATOMS: atom_id res chain seq x y z
N MET A 1 3.43 8.42 4.66
CA MET A 1 3.46 7.32 3.64
C MET A 1 2.62 6.10 4.03
N VAL A 2 2.59 5.66 5.31
CA VAL A 2 1.74 4.53 5.76
C VAL A 2 0.26 4.64 5.34
N PRO A 3 -0.43 5.80 5.48
CA PRO A 3 -1.81 5.93 5.01
C PRO A 3 -1.99 5.63 3.51
N ALA A 4 -0.99 5.96 2.67
CA ALA A 4 -1.04 5.69 1.24
C ALA A 4 -1.04 4.18 0.94
N ILE A 5 -0.23 3.40 1.69
CA ILE A 5 -0.21 1.95 1.58
C ILE A 5 -1.55 1.36 1.97
N LEU A 6 -2.09 1.77 3.12
CA LEU A 6 -3.35 1.24 3.63
C LEU A 6 -4.49 1.51 2.65
N VAL A 7 -4.59 2.73 2.10
CA VAL A 7 -5.60 3.06 1.08
C VAL A 7 -5.37 2.27 -0.20
N GLY A 8 -4.13 2.23 -0.70
CA GLY A 8 -3.79 1.45 -1.90
C GLY A 8 -4.06 -0.04 -1.72
N TRP A 9 -3.77 -0.59 -0.53
CA TRP A 9 -4.05 -1.98 -0.19
C TRP A 9 -5.56 -2.27 -0.18
N VAL A 10 -6.36 -1.47 0.52
CA VAL A 10 -7.81 -1.66 0.58
C VAL A 10 -8.45 -1.54 -0.79
N VAL A 11 -8.15 -0.44 -1.51
CA VAL A 11 -8.75 -0.17 -2.83
C VAL A 11 -8.28 -1.18 -3.86
N GLY A 12 -6.99 -1.54 -3.87
CA GLY A 12 -6.43 -2.52 -4.80
C GLY A 12 -7.04 -3.91 -4.60
N ASN A 13 -7.11 -4.40 -3.36
CA ASN A 13 -7.74 -5.69 -3.07
C ASN A 13 -9.23 -5.70 -3.42
N ALA A 14 -9.97 -4.62 -3.15
CA ALA A 14 -11.36 -4.50 -3.54
C ALA A 14 -11.52 -4.53 -5.07
N LEU A 15 -10.69 -3.77 -5.80
CA LEU A 15 -10.69 -3.72 -7.26
C LEU A 15 -10.36 -5.09 -7.87
N GLY A 16 -9.32 -5.77 -7.39
CA GLY A 16 -8.91 -7.09 -7.87
C GLY A 16 -9.97 -8.16 -7.65
N ALA A 17 -10.58 -8.18 -6.46
CA ALA A 17 -11.67 -9.09 -6.15
C ALA A 17 -12.90 -8.84 -7.06
N LEU A 18 -13.33 -7.58 -7.18
CA LEU A 18 -14.47 -7.21 -8.03
C LEU A 18 -14.22 -7.56 -9.50
N ALA A 19 -13.01 -7.35 -9.99
CA ALA A 19 -12.62 -7.72 -11.35
C ALA A 19 -12.75 -9.22 -11.57
N ALA A 20 -12.17 -10.04 -10.68
CA ALA A 20 -12.24 -11.51 -10.77
C ALA A 20 -13.68 -12.04 -10.72
N PHE A 21 -14.54 -11.47 -9.86
CA PHE A 21 -15.93 -11.90 -9.73
C PHE A 21 -16.81 -11.50 -10.92
N LYS A 22 -16.60 -10.31 -11.50
CA LYS A 22 -17.38 -9.86 -12.65
C LYS A 22 -16.94 -10.53 -13.94
N GLY A 23 -15.64 -10.81 -14.09
CA GLY A 23 -15.09 -11.41 -15.31
C GLY A 23 -15.23 -10.51 -16.55
N GLY A 24 -15.01 -11.11 -17.74
CA GLY A 24 -15.23 -10.47 -19.03
C GLY A 24 -14.43 -9.16 -19.21
N TRP A 25 -15.06 -8.15 -19.84
CA TRP A 25 -14.41 -6.87 -20.14
C TRP A 25 -14.01 -6.06 -18.89
N VAL A 26 -14.76 -6.20 -17.81
CA VAL A 26 -14.44 -5.50 -16.53
C VAL A 26 -13.14 -6.04 -15.95
N ASP A 27 -12.98 -7.36 -15.98
CA ASP A 27 -11.76 -8.03 -15.52
C ASP A 27 -10.55 -7.61 -16.37
N HIS A 28 -10.68 -7.68 -17.70
CA HIS A 28 -9.59 -7.28 -18.61
C HIS A 28 -9.20 -5.81 -18.44
N GLY A 29 -10.18 -4.90 -18.36
CA GLY A 29 -9.92 -3.46 -18.18
C GLY A 29 -9.26 -3.16 -16.84
N ALA A 30 -9.76 -3.75 -15.75
CA ALA A 30 -9.17 -3.60 -14.42
C ALA A 30 -7.74 -4.17 -14.38
N PHE A 31 -7.51 -5.33 -15.00
CA PHE A 31 -6.18 -5.95 -15.06
C PHE A 31 -5.19 -5.10 -15.84
N LEU A 32 -5.55 -4.63 -17.05
CA LEU A 32 -4.67 -3.77 -17.85
C LEU A 32 -4.35 -2.45 -17.17
N GLY A 33 -5.35 -1.80 -16.55
CA GLY A 33 -5.15 -0.58 -15.77
C GLY A 33 -4.23 -0.82 -14.56
N SER A 34 -4.44 -1.92 -13.86
CA SER A 34 -3.60 -2.32 -12.72
C SER A 34 -2.17 -2.62 -13.15
N LEU A 35 -1.99 -3.32 -14.28
CA LEU A 35 -0.68 -3.61 -14.85
C LEU A 35 0.06 -2.32 -15.24
N PHE A 36 -0.65 -1.37 -15.87
CA PHE A 36 -0.07 -0.08 -16.24
C PHE A 36 0.48 0.65 -15.02
N PHE A 37 -0.34 0.83 -13.98
CA PHE A 37 0.11 1.55 -12.78
C PHE A 37 1.20 0.79 -12.00
N SER A 38 1.11 -0.53 -11.88
CA SER A 38 2.12 -1.33 -11.15
C SER A 38 3.48 -1.39 -11.86
N SER A 39 3.52 -1.13 -13.17
CA SER A 39 4.75 -1.13 -13.96
C SER A 39 5.53 0.18 -13.82
N ILE A 40 4.91 1.24 -13.31
CA ILE A 40 5.56 2.55 -13.14
C ILE A 40 6.18 2.61 -11.74
N PRO A 41 7.48 2.91 -11.59
CA PRO A 41 8.06 3.15 -10.27
C PRO A 41 7.37 4.33 -9.57
N PRO A 42 7.12 4.27 -8.23
CA PRO A 42 6.42 5.35 -7.52
C PRO A 42 7.05 6.73 -7.70
N PHE A 43 8.38 6.82 -7.72
CA PHE A 43 9.07 8.10 -7.93
C PHE A 43 8.88 8.65 -9.35
N ALA A 44 8.79 7.79 -10.37
CA ALA A 44 8.55 8.22 -11.74
C ALA A 44 7.12 8.80 -11.88
N LEU A 45 6.13 8.13 -11.27
CA LEU A 45 4.78 8.66 -11.19
C LEU A 45 4.72 9.96 -10.37
N ALA A 46 5.52 10.07 -9.31
CA ALA A 46 5.67 11.30 -8.52
C ALA A 46 6.12 12.48 -9.37
N ILE A 47 7.15 12.30 -10.21
CA ILE A 47 7.63 13.33 -11.14
C ILE A 47 6.53 13.73 -12.15
N ILE A 48 5.83 12.75 -12.70
CA ILE A 48 4.73 13.01 -13.64
C ILE A 48 3.62 13.81 -12.97
N LEU A 49 3.16 13.40 -11.78
CA LEU A 49 2.12 14.11 -11.04
C LEU A 49 2.56 15.51 -10.62
N LEU A 50 3.79 15.66 -10.15
CA LEU A 50 4.37 16.97 -9.81
C LEU A 50 4.34 17.90 -11.03
N PHE A 51 4.79 17.43 -12.19
CA PHE A 51 4.83 18.25 -13.39
C PHE A 51 3.42 18.56 -13.91
N VAL A 52 2.55 17.56 -14.03
CA VAL A 52 1.23 17.75 -14.63
C VAL A 52 0.31 18.52 -13.69
N VAL A 53 0.15 18.07 -12.45
CA VAL A 53 -0.84 18.62 -11.51
C VAL A 53 -0.28 19.84 -10.77
N GLY A 54 0.98 19.77 -10.36
CA GLY A 54 1.63 20.86 -9.61
C GLY A 54 2.05 22.02 -10.52
N VAL A 55 2.88 21.74 -11.53
CA VAL A 55 3.46 22.81 -12.36
C VAL A 55 2.52 23.25 -13.47
N LYS A 56 2.02 22.31 -14.31
CA LYS A 56 1.25 22.67 -15.51
C LYS A 56 -0.18 23.11 -15.18
N MET A 57 -0.85 22.43 -14.25
CA MET A 57 -2.24 22.77 -13.85
C MET A 57 -2.28 23.76 -12.69
N GLY A 58 -1.24 23.85 -11.87
CA GLY A 58 -1.17 24.76 -10.71
C GLY A 58 -2.21 24.46 -9.62
N ILE A 59 -2.69 23.20 -9.53
CA ILE A 59 -3.77 22.82 -8.61
C ILE A 59 -3.25 22.52 -7.21
N LEU A 60 -2.08 21.88 -7.12
CA LEU A 60 -1.48 21.44 -5.87
C LEU A 60 -0.04 21.95 -5.75
N PRO A 61 0.47 22.13 -4.51
CA PRO A 61 1.85 22.57 -4.27
C PRO A 61 2.87 21.59 -4.86
N VAL A 62 3.97 22.13 -5.37
CA VAL A 62 5.03 21.34 -6.03
C VAL A 62 6.07 20.78 -5.08
N GLY A 63 6.12 21.24 -3.81
CA GLY A 63 7.11 20.74 -2.85
C GLY A 63 6.96 21.36 -1.45
N GLY A 64 7.56 20.70 -0.45
CA GLY A 64 7.44 21.05 0.95
C GLY A 64 6.36 20.25 1.67
N ALA A 65 6.13 20.54 2.95
CA ALA A 65 5.10 19.89 3.77
C ALA A 65 3.96 20.85 4.18
N TYR A 66 4.16 22.14 4.08
CA TYR A 66 3.19 23.21 4.37
C TYR A 66 3.68 24.55 3.80
N SER A 67 2.79 25.55 3.74
CA SER A 67 3.08 26.86 3.18
C SER A 67 4.12 27.64 3.95
N PHE A 68 4.96 28.36 3.24
CA PHE A 68 5.96 29.23 3.84
C PHE A 68 5.30 30.29 4.74
N GLY A 69 5.81 30.43 5.97
CA GLY A 69 5.26 31.38 6.96
C GLY A 69 4.19 30.79 7.89
N LEU A 70 3.71 29.57 7.65
CA LEU A 70 2.88 28.84 8.60
C LEU A 70 3.77 28.15 9.66
N SER A 71 3.41 28.30 10.94
CA SER A 71 4.06 27.56 12.01
C SER A 71 3.32 26.26 12.31
N PRO A 72 4.03 25.14 12.58
CA PRO A 72 3.39 23.91 13.02
C PRO A 72 2.65 24.10 14.34
N GLU A 73 1.32 24.07 14.28
CA GLU A 73 0.44 24.21 15.44
C GLU A 73 -0.79 23.30 15.29
N LEU A 74 -1.47 22.99 16.40
CA LEU A 74 -2.68 22.19 16.40
C LEU A 74 -3.88 23.06 15.99
N SER A 75 -3.88 23.54 14.72
CA SER A 75 -4.97 24.33 14.15
C SER A 75 -5.52 23.68 12.88
N LEU A 76 -6.82 23.84 12.63
CA LEU A 76 -7.46 23.37 11.39
C LEU A 76 -6.83 23.96 10.14
N THR A 77 -6.36 25.22 10.24
CA THR A 77 -5.67 25.91 9.15
C THR A 77 -4.35 25.21 8.79
N PHE A 78 -3.53 24.88 9.79
CA PHE A 78 -2.28 24.15 9.56
C PHE A 78 -2.53 22.75 8.97
N PHE A 79 -3.47 21.99 9.55
CA PHE A 79 -3.77 20.65 9.04
C PHE A 79 -4.35 20.69 7.62
N GLY A 80 -5.21 21.65 7.32
CA GLY A 80 -5.77 21.82 5.97
C GLY A 80 -4.68 22.12 4.92
N ASP A 81 -3.74 23.00 5.28
CA ASP A 81 -2.60 23.34 4.42
C ASP A 81 -1.67 22.12 4.24
N ALA A 82 -1.25 21.47 5.33
CA ALA A 82 -0.37 20.31 5.29
C ALA A 82 -0.96 19.14 4.47
N ILE A 83 -2.28 18.92 4.51
CA ILE A 83 -2.96 17.92 3.69
C ILE A 83 -2.84 18.25 2.20
N THR A 84 -2.90 19.54 1.80
CA THR A 84 -2.76 19.91 0.37
C THR A 84 -1.37 19.58 -0.15
N TYR A 85 -0.31 19.77 0.65
CA TYR A 85 1.06 19.38 0.32
C TYR A 85 1.27 17.86 0.32
N PHE A 86 0.47 17.13 1.10
CA PHE A 86 0.55 15.67 1.19
C PHE A 86 -0.10 14.96 -0.01
N TRP A 87 -1.03 15.58 -0.73
CA TRP A 87 -1.81 14.92 -1.78
C TRP A 87 -0.97 14.34 -2.93
N LEU A 88 0.00 15.07 -3.47
CA LEU A 88 0.81 14.56 -4.60
C LEU A 88 1.70 13.38 -4.19
N PRO A 89 2.49 13.46 -3.10
CA PRO A 89 3.22 12.31 -2.57
C PRO A 89 2.32 11.10 -2.28
N PHE A 90 1.15 11.36 -1.69
CA PHE A 90 0.18 10.33 -1.34
C PHE A 90 -0.30 9.58 -2.60
N TRP A 91 -0.80 10.28 -3.61
CA TRP A 91 -1.35 9.65 -4.80
C TRP A 91 -0.29 8.97 -5.67
N SER A 92 0.95 9.43 -5.67
CA SER A 92 2.03 8.77 -6.40
C SER A 92 2.30 7.35 -5.87
N ILE A 93 2.13 7.13 -4.58
CA ILE A 93 2.27 5.82 -3.95
C ILE A 93 0.98 5.00 -4.09
N VAL A 94 -0.18 5.61 -3.78
CA VAL A 94 -1.49 4.94 -3.82
C VAL A 94 -1.76 4.30 -5.17
N LEU A 95 -1.58 5.03 -6.27
CA LEU A 95 -1.92 4.54 -7.62
C LEU A 95 -1.07 3.32 -8.03
N VAL A 96 0.24 3.38 -7.76
CA VAL A 96 1.12 2.24 -8.04
C VAL A 96 0.75 1.04 -7.16
N PHE A 97 0.46 1.32 -5.89
CA PHE A 97 0.15 0.27 -4.92
C PHE A 97 -1.20 -0.40 -5.21
N ILE A 98 -2.23 0.37 -5.60
CA ILE A 98 -3.50 -0.17 -6.10
C ILE A 98 -3.26 -1.19 -7.22
N GLY A 99 -2.41 -0.85 -8.20
CA GLY A 99 -2.11 -1.72 -9.33
C GLY A 99 -1.57 -3.09 -8.90
N GLY A 100 -0.52 -3.09 -8.07
CA GLY A 100 0.09 -4.32 -7.57
C GLY A 100 -0.86 -5.17 -6.73
N GLN A 101 -1.59 -4.55 -5.81
CA GLN A 101 -2.54 -5.24 -4.94
C GLN A 101 -3.73 -5.81 -5.71
N ALA A 102 -4.23 -5.09 -6.71
CA ALA A 102 -5.33 -5.56 -7.54
C ALA A 102 -4.95 -6.79 -8.36
N ILE A 103 -3.74 -6.83 -8.91
CA ILE A 103 -3.23 -8.02 -9.63
C ILE A 103 -3.10 -9.22 -8.67
N GLY A 104 -2.51 -9.02 -7.49
CA GLY A 104 -2.35 -10.05 -6.48
C GLY A 104 -3.69 -10.63 -6.02
N MET A 105 -4.62 -9.77 -5.64
CA MET A 105 -5.96 -10.20 -5.19
C MET A 105 -6.76 -10.86 -6.31
N ARG A 106 -6.69 -10.34 -7.54
CA ARG A 106 -7.33 -10.95 -8.70
C ARG A 106 -6.85 -12.39 -8.91
N SER A 107 -5.54 -12.60 -8.86
CA SER A 107 -4.93 -13.92 -9.04
C SER A 107 -5.40 -14.92 -7.98
N MET A 108 -5.42 -14.49 -6.70
CA MET A 108 -5.92 -15.32 -5.60
C MET A 108 -7.42 -15.59 -5.71
N ALA A 109 -8.22 -14.59 -6.09
CA ALA A 109 -9.66 -14.78 -6.26
C ALA A 109 -9.99 -15.73 -7.41
N ILE A 110 -9.27 -15.67 -8.53
CA ILE A 110 -9.44 -16.62 -9.65
C ILE A 110 -9.05 -18.03 -9.21
N TYR A 111 -7.95 -18.20 -8.47
CA TYR A 111 -7.54 -19.49 -7.92
C TYR A 111 -8.64 -20.08 -7.02
N GLU A 112 -9.19 -19.30 -6.12
CA GLU A 112 -10.26 -19.72 -5.21
C GLU A 112 -11.57 -20.03 -5.94
N LEU A 113 -11.89 -19.29 -7.03
CA LEU A 113 -13.06 -19.57 -7.88
C LEU A 113 -13.02 -20.96 -8.53
N GLY A 114 -11.83 -21.49 -8.79
CA GLY A 114 -11.61 -22.84 -9.33
C GLY A 114 -11.58 -23.96 -8.28
N SER A 115 -11.72 -23.66 -7.00
CA SER A 115 -11.61 -24.64 -5.92
C SER A 115 -12.85 -25.55 -5.78
N ASP A 116 -12.63 -26.78 -5.27
CA ASP A 116 -13.68 -27.79 -5.10
C ASP A 116 -14.81 -27.34 -4.19
N TYR A 117 -14.50 -26.59 -3.13
CA TYR A 117 -15.54 -26.11 -2.21
C TYR A 117 -16.52 -25.13 -2.88
N VAL A 118 -16.08 -24.36 -3.87
CA VAL A 118 -16.96 -23.46 -4.64
C VAL A 118 -17.93 -24.27 -5.48
N ASN A 119 -17.44 -25.33 -6.15
CA ASN A 119 -18.28 -26.24 -6.91
C ASN A 119 -19.27 -26.99 -6.00
N TYR A 120 -18.81 -27.42 -4.84
CA TYR A 120 -19.66 -28.07 -3.83
C TYR A 120 -20.76 -27.14 -3.31
N ASN A 121 -20.41 -25.89 -2.98
CA ASN A 121 -21.38 -24.88 -2.55
C ASN A 121 -22.47 -24.61 -3.60
N ARG A 122 -22.06 -24.55 -4.88
CA ARG A 122 -23.01 -24.39 -6.00
C ARG A 122 -23.92 -25.60 -6.11
N GLY A 123 -23.40 -26.83 -5.97
CA GLY A 123 -24.17 -28.06 -5.97
C GLY A 123 -25.19 -28.14 -4.84
N LEU A 124 -24.89 -27.58 -3.69
CA LEU A 124 -25.78 -27.45 -2.52
C LEU A 124 -26.80 -26.31 -2.64
N GLY A 125 -26.73 -25.48 -3.68
CA GLY A 125 -27.61 -24.30 -3.82
C GLY A 125 -27.32 -23.19 -2.85
N VAL A 126 -26.08 -23.12 -2.33
CA VAL A 126 -25.63 -22.00 -1.47
C VAL A 126 -25.68 -20.70 -2.26
N ARG A 127 -26.24 -19.66 -1.65
CA ARG A 127 -26.41 -18.35 -2.27
C ARG A 127 -25.05 -17.78 -2.73
N ASP A 128 -24.99 -17.27 -3.98
CA ASP A 128 -23.77 -16.74 -4.59
C ASP A 128 -23.03 -15.75 -3.72
N GLY A 129 -23.73 -14.82 -3.05
CA GLY A 129 -23.11 -13.86 -2.14
C GLY A 129 -22.37 -14.48 -0.96
N THR A 130 -22.83 -15.66 -0.47
CA THR A 130 -22.15 -16.40 0.59
C THR A 130 -20.86 -17.03 0.07
N THR A 131 -20.93 -17.63 -1.13
CA THR A 131 -19.78 -18.25 -1.80
C THR A 131 -18.71 -17.18 -2.11
N VAL A 132 -19.10 -16.01 -2.64
CA VAL A 132 -18.21 -14.87 -2.88
C VAL A 132 -17.53 -14.42 -1.59
N ARG A 133 -18.24 -14.36 -0.47
CA ARG A 133 -17.66 -14.00 0.83
C ARG A 133 -16.59 -15.00 1.28
N TYR A 134 -16.80 -16.31 1.06
CA TYR A 134 -15.79 -17.33 1.39
C TYR A 134 -14.56 -17.20 0.51
N ILE A 135 -14.74 -17.03 -0.80
CA ILE A 135 -13.66 -16.80 -1.76
C ILE A 135 -12.84 -15.56 -1.35
N PHE A 136 -13.51 -14.44 -1.08
CA PHE A 136 -12.83 -13.21 -0.66
C PHE A 136 -12.03 -13.41 0.63
N ARG A 137 -12.61 -14.09 1.62
CA ARG A 137 -11.94 -14.36 2.89
C ARG A 137 -10.67 -15.20 2.70
N ASN A 138 -10.74 -16.26 1.90
CA ASN A 138 -9.59 -17.12 1.64
C ASN A 138 -8.50 -16.41 0.82
N ALA A 139 -8.90 -15.71 -0.25
CA ALA A 139 -8.00 -14.94 -1.11
C ALA A 139 -7.30 -13.79 -0.36
N MET A 140 -7.89 -13.29 0.74
CA MET A 140 -7.36 -12.19 1.54
C MET A 140 -6.20 -12.61 2.44
N LEU A 141 -6.08 -13.88 2.84
CA LEU A 141 -5.05 -14.34 3.76
C LEU A 141 -3.62 -14.01 3.26
N PRO A 142 -3.22 -14.36 2.01
CA PRO A 142 -1.91 -13.98 1.50
C PRO A 142 -1.72 -12.46 1.37
N GLN A 143 -2.81 -11.72 1.12
CA GLN A 143 -2.75 -10.26 0.98
C GLN A 143 -2.46 -9.57 2.31
N ILE A 144 -2.99 -10.10 3.43
CA ILE A 144 -2.71 -9.59 4.78
C ILE A 144 -1.24 -9.80 5.13
N THR A 145 -0.70 -10.99 4.86
CA THR A 145 0.74 -11.27 5.07
C THR A 145 1.61 -10.36 4.21
N GLY A 146 1.22 -10.13 2.94
CA GLY A 146 1.92 -9.23 2.03
C GLY A 146 1.88 -7.76 2.47
N LEU A 147 0.87 -7.34 3.24
CA LEU A 147 0.77 -5.96 3.74
C LEU A 147 1.95 -5.61 4.67
N ALA A 148 2.36 -6.52 5.56
CA ALA A 148 3.51 -6.33 6.43
C ALA A 148 4.78 -6.04 5.66
N LEU A 149 5.08 -6.89 4.67
CA LEU A 149 6.24 -6.72 3.79
C LEU A 149 6.17 -5.41 3.00
N SER A 150 4.97 -5.01 2.60
CA SER A 150 4.75 -3.76 1.86
C SER A 150 5.01 -2.53 2.73
N ILE A 151 4.56 -2.52 3.97
CA ILE A 151 4.83 -1.42 4.92
C ILE A 151 6.34 -1.33 5.19
N ALA A 152 7.00 -2.47 5.42
CA ALA A 152 8.44 -2.53 5.60
C ALA A 152 9.21 -2.00 4.38
N GLY A 153 8.80 -2.39 3.17
CA GLY A 153 9.42 -1.96 1.92
C GLY A 153 9.33 -0.46 1.64
N ILE A 154 8.23 0.17 2.03
CA ILE A 154 8.05 1.62 1.80
C ILE A 154 8.82 2.48 2.78
N ILE A 155 9.04 2.03 4.01
CA ILE A 155 9.91 2.77 4.95
C ILE A 155 11.30 2.98 4.31
N GLY A 156 11.80 1.97 3.54
CA GLY A 156 13.04 2.12 2.75
C GLY A 156 12.87 2.77 1.36
N GLY A 157 11.70 2.65 0.73
CA GLY A 157 11.46 3.05 -0.67
C GLY A 157 10.82 4.43 -0.87
N ALA A 158 10.32 5.07 0.18
CA ALA A 158 9.72 6.41 0.09
C ALA A 158 10.75 7.54 -0.08
N LEU A 159 12.04 7.26 0.14
CA LEU A 159 13.14 8.23 0.08
C LEU A 159 13.12 9.04 -1.22
N VAL A 160 13.04 8.38 -2.37
CA VAL A 160 13.09 9.07 -3.67
C VAL A 160 11.82 9.92 -3.87
N THR A 161 10.67 9.45 -3.44
CA THR A 161 9.41 10.23 -3.49
C THR A 161 9.49 11.46 -2.58
N GLU A 162 10.07 11.34 -1.38
CA GLU A 162 10.30 12.48 -0.48
C GLU A 162 11.24 13.51 -1.12
N LEU A 163 12.32 13.06 -1.77
CA LEU A 163 13.23 13.96 -2.49
C LEU A 163 12.55 14.69 -3.66
N VAL A 164 11.73 13.99 -4.46
CA VAL A 164 10.99 14.58 -5.59
C VAL A 164 10.11 15.75 -5.13
N PHE A 165 9.42 15.58 -4.01
CA PHE A 165 8.53 16.63 -3.47
C PHE A 165 9.20 17.54 -2.44
N SER A 166 10.50 17.41 -2.20
CA SER A 166 11.19 18.10 -1.10
C SER A 166 10.44 17.99 0.23
N TYR A 167 9.82 16.82 0.45
CA TYR A 167 9.00 16.55 1.62
C TYR A 167 9.90 16.16 2.79
N PRO A 168 9.79 16.81 3.96
CA PRO A 168 10.62 16.49 5.13
C PRO A 168 10.21 15.13 5.70
N GLY A 169 11.05 14.13 5.47
CA GLY A 169 10.85 12.76 5.92
C GLY A 169 12.15 12.09 6.36
N LEU A 170 12.05 10.86 6.85
CA LEU A 170 13.21 10.07 7.27
C LEU A 170 14.14 9.76 6.10
N GLY A 171 13.60 9.57 4.89
CA GLY A 171 14.39 9.32 3.70
C GLY A 171 15.22 10.54 3.31
N THR A 172 14.62 11.73 3.30
CA THR A 172 15.34 12.98 3.01
C THR A 172 16.42 13.25 4.07
N LEU A 173 16.11 12.99 5.34
CA LEU A 173 17.09 13.14 6.43
C LEU A 173 18.25 12.14 6.27
N LEU A 174 17.97 10.89 5.93
CA LEU A 174 18.99 9.88 5.66
C LEU A 174 19.88 10.27 4.48
N PHE A 175 19.28 10.73 3.39
CA PHE A 175 20.01 11.17 2.21
C PHE A 175 20.98 12.33 2.52
N ASN A 176 20.50 13.31 3.29
CA ASN A 176 21.35 14.44 3.72
C ASN A 176 22.49 13.98 4.62
N ALA A 177 22.23 13.07 5.57
CA ALA A 177 23.26 12.51 6.45
C ALA A 177 24.32 11.72 5.67
N ILE A 178 23.90 10.92 4.66
CA ILE A 178 24.83 10.21 3.77
C ILE A 178 25.69 11.21 2.98
N SER A 179 25.08 12.25 2.42
CA SER A 179 25.78 13.25 1.62
C SER A 179 26.81 14.05 2.45
N GLN A 180 26.59 14.18 3.75
CA GLN A 180 27.48 14.87 4.68
C GLN A 180 28.44 13.92 5.43
N ASN A 181 28.38 12.61 5.17
CA ASN A 181 29.14 11.58 5.90
C ASN A 181 28.88 11.58 7.43
N ASP A 182 27.65 11.96 7.84
CA ASP A 182 27.23 11.97 9.24
C ASP A 182 26.84 10.56 9.70
N TYR A 183 27.85 9.75 10.04
CA TYR A 183 27.67 8.36 10.45
C TYR A 183 26.76 8.18 11.69
N PRO A 184 26.87 9.01 12.75
CA PRO A 184 25.96 8.94 13.89
C PRO A 184 24.48 9.05 13.48
N VAL A 185 24.14 10.02 12.63
CA VAL A 185 22.76 10.21 12.16
C VAL A 185 22.32 9.05 11.25
N ILE A 186 23.19 8.58 10.34
CA ILE A 186 22.91 7.41 9.50
C ILE A 186 22.57 6.19 10.36
N GLN A 187 23.38 5.90 11.38
CA GLN A 187 23.17 4.78 12.28
C GLN A 187 21.84 4.91 13.06
N ALA A 188 21.58 6.11 13.61
CA ALA A 188 20.35 6.36 14.37
C ALA A 188 19.09 6.17 13.51
N ILE A 189 19.07 6.71 12.28
CA ILE A 189 17.93 6.56 11.37
C ILE A 189 17.76 5.11 10.95
N THR A 190 18.85 4.42 10.59
CA THR A 190 18.81 3.00 10.21
C THR A 190 18.28 2.14 11.33
N LEU A 191 18.72 2.37 12.58
CA LEU A 191 18.21 1.67 13.74
C LEU A 191 16.71 1.93 13.95
N LEU A 192 16.28 3.18 13.85
CA LEU A 192 14.87 3.56 13.98
C LEU A 192 14.00 2.88 12.92
N ILE A 193 14.44 2.90 11.66
CA ILE A 193 13.75 2.21 10.55
C ILE A 193 13.68 0.71 10.84
N THR A 194 14.78 0.09 11.26
CA THR A 194 14.82 -1.34 11.58
C THR A 194 13.84 -1.69 12.69
N ILE A 195 13.81 -0.93 13.78
CA ILE A 195 12.84 -1.13 14.87
C ILE A 195 11.40 -0.99 14.38
N ALA A 196 11.12 0.04 13.56
CA ALA A 196 9.78 0.27 13.02
C ALA A 196 9.33 -0.89 12.10
N VAL A 197 10.24 -1.41 11.26
CA VAL A 197 9.98 -2.57 10.40
C VAL A 197 9.69 -3.83 11.23
N LEU A 198 10.54 -4.12 12.22
CA LEU A 198 10.35 -5.28 13.11
C LEU A 198 9.04 -5.18 13.89
N ALA A 199 8.74 -4.01 14.44
CA ALA A 199 7.48 -3.78 15.16
C ALA A 199 6.25 -3.95 14.27
N THR A 200 6.33 -3.48 13.02
CA THR A 200 5.26 -3.65 12.03
C THR A 200 5.07 -5.11 11.67
N ASN A 201 6.14 -5.84 11.37
CA ASN A 201 6.07 -7.26 11.07
C ASN A 201 5.47 -8.04 12.25
N PHE A 202 5.96 -7.79 13.46
CA PHE A 202 5.42 -8.42 14.67
C PHE A 202 3.93 -8.14 14.87
N ALA A 203 3.48 -6.89 14.66
CA ALA A 203 2.07 -6.53 14.76
C ALA A 203 1.21 -7.28 13.72
N VAL A 204 1.70 -7.40 12.48
CA VAL A 204 0.98 -8.14 11.43
C VAL A 204 0.99 -9.64 11.67
N ASP A 205 2.07 -10.22 12.19
CA ASP A 205 2.11 -11.64 12.57
C ASP A 205 1.07 -11.96 13.65
N ILE A 206 0.95 -11.09 14.67
CA ILE A 206 -0.09 -11.20 15.68
C ILE A 206 -1.48 -11.13 15.03
N LEU A 207 -1.74 -10.15 14.17
CA LEU A 207 -3.03 -9.99 13.48
C LEU A 207 -3.36 -11.21 12.61
N THR A 208 -2.37 -11.72 11.86
CA THR A 208 -2.53 -12.93 11.04
C THR A 208 -2.88 -14.15 11.89
N GLY A 209 -2.22 -14.32 13.05
CA GLY A 209 -2.52 -15.38 14.00
C GLY A 209 -3.93 -15.31 14.62
N PHE A 210 -4.55 -14.10 14.69
CA PHE A 210 -5.96 -13.96 15.09
C PHE A 210 -6.92 -14.25 13.94
N ILE A 211 -6.56 -13.93 12.70
CA ILE A 211 -7.42 -14.09 11.52
C ILE A 211 -7.43 -15.54 11.04
N ASP A 212 -6.30 -16.23 11.10
CA ASP A 212 -6.15 -17.65 10.72
C ASP A 212 -5.69 -18.52 11.90
N PRO A 213 -6.63 -19.09 12.68
CA PRO A 213 -6.29 -19.98 13.78
C PRO A 213 -5.64 -21.31 13.34
N ARG A 214 -5.65 -21.65 12.03
CA ARG A 214 -5.02 -22.87 11.51
C ARG A 214 -3.49 -22.81 11.59
N ILE A 215 -2.90 -21.60 11.54
CA ILE A 215 -1.46 -21.40 11.71
C ILE A 215 -1.02 -21.87 13.12
N LYS A 216 -1.84 -21.62 14.14
CA LYS A 216 -1.59 -22.11 15.51
C LYS A 216 -1.61 -23.64 15.61
N ALA A 217 -2.50 -24.29 14.87
CA ALA A 217 -2.64 -25.74 14.90
C ALA A 217 -1.46 -26.46 14.21
N SER A 218 -0.88 -25.90 13.14
CA SER A 218 0.28 -26.48 12.47
C SER A 218 1.57 -26.39 13.31
N GLN A 219 1.72 -25.32 14.10
CA GLN A 219 2.86 -25.15 15.00
C GLN A 219 2.77 -26.01 16.28
N SER A 220 1.56 -26.40 16.68
CA SER A 220 1.34 -27.27 17.85
C SER A 220 1.29 -28.78 17.52
N GLY A 221 1.28 -29.16 16.25
CA GLY A 221 1.22 -30.55 15.77
C GLY A 221 2.60 -31.23 15.54
N GLU A 222 3.69 -30.51 15.72
CA GLU A 222 5.06 -31.04 15.67
C GLU A 222 5.59 -31.43 17.06
N ARG A 223 4.78 -32.13 17.87
CA ARG A 223 5.27 -32.84 19.07
C ARG A 223 4.74 -34.27 19.10
#